data_a6b95437f3ac1dd2ddf346448a9d0b74
#
_entry.id   a6b95437f3ac1dd2ddf346448a9d0b74
#
_cell.length_a   1.000
_cell.length_b   1.000
_cell.length_c   1.000
_cell.angle_alpha   90.00
_cell.angle_beta   90.00
_cell.angle_gamma   90.00
#
_symmetry.space_group_name_H-M   'P 1'
#
loop_
_entity.id
_entity.type
_entity.pdbx_description
1 polymer ?
#
loop_
_entity_poly.entity_id
_entity_poly.type
_entity_poly.pdbx_seq_one_letter_code
_entity_poly.pdbx_strand_id
1 'polypeptide(L)'
;RVNQVTPKLFRKASNPLKMSKLSQDAIYKIIKPCGLGPQKSKAIKKLSQILVKEYQGKVPQDIALLEKLPGVGHKTASVVVAQAFGIPSFPVDTHIHRCAQRWGLTSGKNVVTTERDLKKFFPIEEWNKLHIQIIMYARKYCSARDCYGLECPICTSSVSYTHLRAHET
;
A
#
# COMPACT_ATOMS: atom_id res chain seq x y z
N ARG A 1 10.33 10.06 -2.71
CA ARG A 1 11.64 9.56 -2.20
C ARG A 1 11.94 8.15 -2.72
N VAL A 2 10.99 7.23 -2.65
CA VAL A 2 11.19 5.85 -3.17
C VAL A 2 11.61 5.88 -4.64
N ASN A 3 10.87 6.59 -5.49
CA ASN A 3 11.18 6.68 -6.92
C ASN A 3 12.55 7.31 -7.24
N GLN A 4 13.14 8.05 -6.30
CA GLN A 4 14.49 8.62 -6.46
C GLN A 4 15.60 7.60 -6.17
N VAL A 5 15.36 6.61 -5.31
CA VAL A 5 16.39 5.64 -4.90
C VAL A 5 16.29 4.31 -5.63
N THR A 6 15.11 3.90 -6.06
CA THR A 6 14.88 2.60 -6.72
C THR A 6 15.65 2.44 -8.03
N PRO A 7 15.81 3.44 -8.91
CA PRO A 7 16.63 3.28 -10.11
C PRO A 7 18.09 2.97 -9.79
N LYS A 8 18.63 3.59 -8.73
CA LYS A 8 20.00 3.32 -8.27
C LYS A 8 20.15 1.93 -7.69
N LEU A 9 19.15 1.49 -6.91
CA LEU A 9 19.14 0.15 -6.30
C LEU A 9 19.06 -0.93 -7.38
N PHE A 10 18.16 -0.80 -8.36
CA PHE A 10 17.96 -1.79 -9.41
C PHE A 10 19.07 -1.80 -10.48
N ARG A 11 19.74 -0.68 -10.71
CA ARG A 11 21.00 -0.70 -11.50
C ARG A 11 22.07 -1.55 -10.84
N LYS A 12 22.15 -1.54 -9.51
CA LYS A 12 23.13 -2.33 -8.76
C LYS A 12 22.73 -3.81 -8.63
N ALA A 13 21.44 -4.08 -8.50
CA ALA A 13 20.91 -5.44 -8.36
C ALA A 13 19.52 -5.54 -9.00
N SER A 14 19.47 -5.95 -10.26
CA SER A 14 18.27 -5.96 -11.09
C SER A 14 17.34 -7.17 -10.88
N ASN A 15 17.75 -8.15 -10.07
CA ASN A 15 16.97 -9.35 -9.78
C ASN A 15 17.25 -9.87 -8.36
N PRO A 16 16.42 -10.79 -7.83
CA PRO A 16 16.59 -11.32 -6.49
C PRO A 16 17.96 -11.96 -6.22
N LEU A 17 18.55 -12.65 -7.21
CA LEU A 17 19.85 -13.28 -7.07
C LEU A 17 20.97 -12.24 -6.84
N LYS A 18 20.99 -11.17 -7.64
CA LYS A 18 21.94 -10.07 -7.46
C LYS A 18 21.69 -9.33 -6.15
N MET A 19 20.43 -9.09 -5.78
CA MET A 19 20.05 -8.40 -4.56
C MET A 19 20.45 -9.20 -3.31
N SER A 20 20.26 -10.51 -3.31
CA SER A 20 20.65 -11.39 -2.19
C SER A 20 22.16 -11.41 -1.92
N LYS A 21 22.98 -11.11 -2.93
CA LYS A 21 24.45 -11.02 -2.79
C LYS A 21 24.93 -9.70 -2.23
N LEU A 22 24.13 -8.64 -2.26
CA LEU A 22 24.50 -7.36 -1.65
C LEU A 22 24.56 -7.47 -0.14
N SER A 23 25.50 -6.74 0.49
CA SER A 23 25.47 -6.56 1.94
C SER A 23 24.26 -5.71 2.36
N GLN A 24 23.79 -5.91 3.59
CA GLN A 24 22.71 -5.07 4.14
C GLN A 24 23.11 -3.59 4.14
N ASP A 25 24.36 -3.28 4.45
CA ASP A 25 24.88 -1.91 4.46
C ASP A 25 24.89 -1.29 3.06
N ALA A 26 25.25 -2.05 2.02
CA ALA A 26 25.19 -1.59 0.65
C ALA A 26 23.76 -1.24 0.19
N ILE A 27 22.76 -2.03 0.60
CA ILE A 27 21.34 -1.73 0.38
C ILE A 27 20.94 -0.49 1.17
N TYR A 28 21.29 -0.46 2.47
CA TYR A 28 20.96 0.65 3.37
C TYR A 28 21.47 2.00 2.85
N LYS A 29 22.74 2.08 2.43
CA LYS A 29 23.32 3.31 1.88
C LYS A 29 22.51 3.90 0.73
N ILE A 30 21.86 3.05 -0.07
CA ILE A 30 21.03 3.49 -1.18
C ILE A 30 19.65 3.96 -0.71
N ILE A 31 19.00 3.19 0.17
CA ILE A 31 17.59 3.43 0.56
C ILE A 31 17.44 4.32 1.80
N LYS A 32 18.52 4.76 2.43
CA LYS A 32 18.53 5.61 3.63
C LYS A 32 17.52 6.77 3.58
N PRO A 33 17.33 7.49 2.45
CA PRO A 33 16.35 8.57 2.36
C PRO A 33 14.88 8.16 2.53
N CYS A 34 14.56 6.86 2.43
CA CYS A 34 13.17 6.37 2.48
C CYS A 34 12.58 6.23 3.89
N GLY A 35 13.35 6.50 4.96
CA GLY A 35 12.96 6.21 6.34
C GLY A 35 12.93 4.71 6.66
N LEU A 36 13.06 4.33 7.94
CA LEU A 36 13.15 2.93 8.39
C LEU A 36 14.22 2.11 7.62
N GLY A 37 15.28 2.78 7.19
CA GLY A 37 16.31 2.22 6.33
C GLY A 37 16.93 0.92 6.85
N PRO A 38 17.31 0.83 8.15
CA PRO A 38 17.89 -0.40 8.72
C PRO A 38 16.95 -1.61 8.62
N GLN A 39 15.66 -1.44 9.00
CA GLN A 39 14.68 -2.52 8.92
C GLN A 39 14.39 -2.90 7.46
N LYS A 40 14.22 -1.90 6.58
CA LYS A 40 13.97 -2.14 5.16
C LYS A 40 15.13 -2.83 4.46
N SER A 41 16.38 -2.43 4.72
CA SER A 41 17.54 -3.08 4.11
C SER A 41 17.70 -4.53 4.56
N LYS A 42 17.44 -4.81 5.85
CA LYS A 42 17.42 -6.18 6.38
C LYS A 42 16.30 -7.02 5.71
N ALA A 43 15.10 -6.45 5.59
CA ALA A 43 13.97 -7.11 4.95
C ALA A 43 14.24 -7.39 3.47
N ILE A 44 14.70 -6.40 2.69
CA ILE A 44 15.04 -6.56 1.27
C ILE A 44 16.07 -7.67 1.07
N LYS A 45 17.14 -7.70 1.86
CA LYS A 45 18.14 -8.76 1.76
C LYS A 45 17.54 -10.13 2.05
N LYS A 46 16.84 -10.27 3.18
CA LYS A 46 16.25 -11.55 3.59
C LYS A 46 15.21 -12.06 2.60
N LEU A 47 14.27 -11.20 2.17
CA LEU A 47 13.26 -11.61 1.20
C LEU A 47 13.90 -12.05 -0.13
N SER A 48 14.97 -11.36 -0.59
CA SER A 48 15.67 -11.76 -1.81
C SER A 48 16.34 -13.12 -1.68
N GLN A 49 16.90 -13.44 -0.51
CA GLN A 49 17.46 -14.77 -0.22
C GLN A 49 16.37 -15.86 -0.24
N ILE A 50 15.21 -15.59 0.36
CA ILE A 50 14.06 -16.52 0.35
C ILE A 50 13.55 -16.72 -1.07
N LEU A 51 13.36 -15.65 -1.85
CA LEU A 51 12.93 -15.75 -3.24
C LEU A 51 13.88 -16.64 -4.06
N VAL A 52 15.19 -16.51 -3.87
CA VAL A 52 16.16 -17.34 -4.57
C VAL A 52 16.09 -18.80 -4.11
N LYS A 53 16.01 -19.03 -2.81
CA LYS A 53 16.09 -20.36 -2.21
C LYS A 53 14.80 -21.18 -2.41
N GLU A 54 13.65 -20.55 -2.21
CA GLU A 54 12.36 -21.24 -2.11
C GLU A 54 11.48 -21.04 -3.36
N TYR A 55 11.69 -19.95 -4.11
CA TYR A 55 10.85 -19.57 -5.24
C TYR A 55 11.64 -19.44 -6.56
N GLN A 56 12.88 -19.96 -6.63
CA GLN A 56 13.71 -19.94 -7.86
C GLN A 56 13.93 -18.51 -8.41
N GLY A 57 13.95 -17.50 -7.53
CA GLY A 57 14.08 -16.10 -7.91
C GLY A 57 12.80 -15.45 -8.46
N LYS A 58 11.67 -16.15 -8.44
CA LYS A 58 10.37 -15.61 -8.86
C LYS A 58 9.60 -15.06 -7.67
N VAL A 59 8.73 -14.10 -7.92
CA VAL A 59 7.81 -13.55 -6.91
C VAL A 59 6.53 -14.38 -6.91
N PRO A 60 6.09 -14.94 -5.77
CA PRO A 60 4.85 -15.70 -5.71
C PRO A 60 3.64 -14.80 -5.99
N GLN A 61 2.61 -15.35 -6.65
CA GLN A 61 1.39 -14.63 -7.03
C GLN A 61 0.25 -14.78 -6.00
N ASP A 62 0.56 -15.31 -4.85
CA ASP A 62 -0.39 -15.58 -3.76
C ASP A 62 -0.13 -14.65 -2.58
N ILE A 63 -1.20 -14.03 -2.05
CA ILE A 63 -1.11 -13.07 -0.94
C ILE A 63 -0.54 -13.74 0.31
N ALA A 64 -1.00 -14.95 0.65
CA ALA A 64 -0.56 -15.63 1.87
C ALA A 64 0.92 -16.05 1.80
N LEU A 65 1.42 -16.38 0.60
CA LEU A 65 2.85 -16.64 0.39
C LEU A 65 3.68 -15.36 0.46
N LEU A 66 3.17 -14.26 -0.10
CA LEU A 66 3.84 -12.97 -0.03
C LEU A 66 3.94 -12.45 1.40
N GLU A 67 2.92 -12.63 2.22
CA GLU A 67 2.90 -12.19 3.62
C GLU A 67 3.92 -12.92 4.50
N LYS A 68 4.37 -14.11 4.10
CA LYS A 68 5.45 -14.83 4.77
C LYS A 68 6.82 -14.20 4.54
N LEU A 69 6.94 -13.34 3.52
CA LEU A 69 8.22 -12.70 3.20
C LEU A 69 8.52 -11.55 4.17
N PRO A 70 9.78 -11.42 4.63
CA PRO A 70 10.17 -10.35 5.55
C PRO A 70 9.86 -8.96 5.03
N GLY A 71 9.14 -8.16 5.81
CA GLY A 71 8.77 -6.78 5.48
C GLY A 71 7.60 -6.65 4.50
N VAL A 72 6.93 -7.74 4.20
CA VAL A 72 5.71 -7.77 3.38
C VAL A 72 4.51 -8.02 4.30
N GLY A 73 3.69 -6.99 4.51
CA GLY A 73 2.40 -7.12 5.17
C GLY A 73 1.27 -7.21 4.16
N HIS A 74 0.03 -7.44 4.64
CA HIS A 74 -1.17 -7.63 3.82
C HIS A 74 -1.32 -6.57 2.71
N LYS A 75 -1.23 -5.29 3.07
CA LYS A 75 -1.31 -4.18 2.10
C LYS A 75 -0.25 -4.28 1.00
N THR A 76 0.98 -4.63 1.35
CA THR A 76 2.08 -4.75 0.37
C THR A 76 1.85 -5.94 -0.54
N ALA A 77 1.47 -7.09 0.01
CA ALA A 77 1.13 -8.31 -0.75
C ALA A 77 -0.01 -8.01 -1.74
N SER A 78 -1.09 -7.39 -1.27
CA SER A 78 -2.24 -6.99 -2.08
C SER A 78 -1.85 -6.04 -3.23
N VAL A 79 -0.96 -5.06 -2.98
CA VAL A 79 -0.44 -4.18 -4.05
C VAL A 79 0.37 -4.97 -5.07
N VAL A 80 1.21 -5.91 -4.62
CA VAL A 80 2.04 -6.73 -5.53
C VAL A 80 1.17 -7.57 -6.44
N VAL A 81 0.18 -8.29 -5.92
CA VAL A 81 -0.70 -9.11 -6.76
C VAL A 81 -1.54 -8.26 -7.72
N ALA A 82 -2.02 -7.11 -7.28
CA ALA A 82 -2.80 -6.19 -8.12
C ALA A 82 -1.96 -5.60 -9.26
N GLN A 83 -0.78 -5.04 -8.92
CA GLN A 83 -0.02 -4.21 -9.86
C GLN A 83 0.96 -5.03 -10.73
N ALA A 84 1.53 -6.10 -10.20
CA ALA A 84 2.49 -6.92 -10.94
C ALA A 84 1.85 -8.08 -11.70
N PHE A 85 0.70 -8.55 -11.24
CA PHE A 85 0.07 -9.75 -11.80
C PHE A 85 -1.36 -9.53 -12.30
N GLY A 86 -1.94 -8.34 -12.10
CA GLY A 86 -3.31 -8.04 -12.52
C GLY A 86 -4.40 -8.78 -11.72
N ILE A 87 -4.03 -9.49 -10.65
CA ILE A 87 -4.99 -10.23 -9.83
C ILE A 87 -5.85 -9.23 -9.03
N PRO A 88 -7.19 -9.33 -9.11
CA PRO A 88 -8.07 -8.40 -8.41
C PRO A 88 -7.78 -8.35 -6.91
N SER A 89 -7.45 -7.18 -6.42
CA SER A 89 -7.19 -6.93 -4.99
C SER A 89 -7.52 -5.47 -4.64
N PHE A 90 -7.97 -5.26 -3.41
CA PHE A 90 -8.29 -3.91 -2.92
C PHE A 90 -7.36 -3.52 -1.76
N PRO A 91 -6.11 -3.14 -2.03
CA PRO A 91 -5.15 -2.79 -0.98
C PRO A 91 -5.58 -1.54 -0.23
N VAL A 92 -6.00 -1.66 1.01
CA VAL A 92 -6.42 -0.53 1.84
C VAL A 92 -5.25 0.01 2.64
N ASP A 93 -4.96 1.30 2.45
CA ASP A 93 -4.01 2.06 3.28
C ASP A 93 -4.75 3.10 4.15
N THR A 94 -4.00 3.89 4.90
CA THR A 94 -4.55 4.94 5.75
C THR A 94 -5.29 6.04 4.97
N HIS A 95 -4.94 6.27 3.70
CA HIS A 95 -5.64 7.22 2.84
C HIS A 95 -7.00 6.69 2.42
N ILE A 96 -7.05 5.44 1.95
CA ILE A 96 -8.30 4.78 1.55
C ILE A 96 -9.22 4.62 2.77
N HIS A 97 -8.68 4.12 3.88
CA HIS A 97 -9.46 3.96 5.12
C HIS A 97 -10.12 5.27 5.55
N ARG A 98 -9.36 6.36 5.62
CA ARG A 98 -9.89 7.68 5.95
C ARG A 98 -10.98 8.15 4.98
N CYS A 99 -10.73 8.03 3.67
CA CYS A 99 -11.72 8.44 2.66
C CYS A 99 -12.98 7.58 2.73
N ALA A 100 -12.83 6.26 2.85
CA ALA A 100 -13.97 5.35 2.95
C ALA A 100 -14.86 5.67 4.17
N GLN A 101 -14.26 6.00 5.31
CA GLN A 101 -15.01 6.46 6.49
C GLN A 101 -15.70 7.81 6.23
N ARG A 102 -14.98 8.80 5.69
CA ARG A 102 -15.54 10.12 5.40
C ARG A 102 -16.67 10.08 4.39
N TRP A 103 -16.62 9.15 3.45
CA TRP A 103 -17.62 8.99 2.40
C TRP A 103 -18.78 8.05 2.77
N GLY A 104 -18.75 7.49 4.00
CA GLY A 104 -19.79 6.58 4.46
C GLY A 104 -19.77 5.19 3.81
N LEU A 105 -18.67 4.82 3.17
CA LEU A 105 -18.51 3.50 2.54
C LEU A 105 -18.17 2.40 3.54
N THR A 106 -17.77 2.76 4.73
CA THR A 106 -17.47 1.85 5.84
C THR A 106 -17.67 2.53 7.18
N SER A 107 -18.16 1.79 8.15
CA SER A 107 -18.10 2.12 9.58
C SER A 107 -16.93 1.42 10.28
N GLY A 108 -16.07 0.73 9.52
CA GLY A 108 -15.01 -0.11 10.05
C GLY A 108 -13.97 0.67 10.83
N LYS A 109 -13.60 0.16 12.02
CA LYS A 109 -12.60 0.76 12.91
C LYS A 109 -11.16 0.50 12.46
N ASN A 110 -10.94 -0.33 11.46
CA ASN A 110 -9.61 -0.72 10.97
C ASN A 110 -9.61 -1.00 9.46
N VAL A 111 -8.41 -1.08 8.88
CA VAL A 111 -8.20 -1.28 7.44
C VAL A 111 -8.76 -2.62 6.93
N VAL A 112 -8.76 -3.67 7.76
CA VAL A 112 -9.27 -5.01 7.37
C VAL A 112 -10.78 -4.97 7.15
N THR A 113 -11.51 -4.35 8.08
CA THR A 113 -12.97 -4.17 7.94
C THR A 113 -13.29 -3.29 6.74
N THR A 114 -12.54 -2.19 6.56
CA THR A 114 -12.71 -1.31 5.40
C THR A 114 -12.48 -2.04 4.08
N GLU A 115 -11.44 -2.87 3.98
CA GLU A 115 -11.18 -3.66 2.78
C GLU A 115 -12.36 -4.59 2.47
N ARG A 116 -12.86 -5.30 3.47
CA ARG A 116 -14.02 -6.19 3.33
C ARG A 116 -15.26 -5.43 2.85
N ASP A 117 -15.52 -4.26 3.41
CA ASP A 117 -16.70 -3.45 3.07
C ASP A 117 -16.59 -2.89 1.65
N LEU A 118 -15.43 -2.36 1.27
CA LEU A 118 -15.18 -1.86 -0.10
C LEU A 118 -15.27 -2.97 -1.15
N LYS A 119 -14.77 -4.17 -0.84
CA LYS A 119 -14.91 -5.34 -1.72
C LYS A 119 -16.35 -5.80 -1.93
N LYS A 120 -17.24 -5.54 -0.97
CA LYS A 120 -18.68 -5.79 -1.13
C LYS A 120 -19.38 -4.69 -1.93
N PHE A 121 -18.89 -3.46 -1.80
CA PHE A 121 -19.50 -2.29 -2.40
C PHE A 121 -19.17 -2.14 -3.90
N PHE A 122 -17.92 -2.43 -4.28
CA PHE A 122 -17.46 -2.26 -5.65
C PHE A 122 -17.30 -3.60 -6.38
N PRO A 123 -17.59 -3.63 -7.71
CA PRO A 123 -17.38 -4.82 -8.53
C PRO A 123 -15.90 -5.16 -8.60
N ILE A 124 -15.60 -6.46 -8.68
CA ILE A 124 -14.24 -7.00 -8.56
C ILE A 124 -13.28 -6.48 -9.66
N GLU A 125 -13.78 -6.24 -10.84
CA GLU A 125 -13.03 -5.73 -12.00
C GLU A 125 -12.53 -4.29 -11.80
N GLU A 126 -13.16 -3.52 -10.91
CA GLU A 126 -12.77 -2.14 -10.62
C GLU A 126 -11.75 -2.03 -9.46
N TRP A 127 -11.52 -3.08 -8.68
CA TRP A 127 -10.70 -2.99 -7.46
C TRP A 127 -9.29 -2.46 -7.70
N ASN A 128 -8.60 -3.02 -8.73
CA ASN A 128 -7.22 -2.62 -9.05
C ASN A 128 -7.10 -1.16 -9.51
N LYS A 129 -8.15 -0.61 -10.09
CA LYS A 129 -8.21 0.78 -10.56
C LYS A 129 -8.62 1.72 -9.42
N LEU A 130 -9.71 1.39 -8.72
CA LEU A 130 -10.28 2.24 -7.68
C LEU A 130 -9.33 2.49 -6.54
N HIS A 131 -8.57 1.50 -6.06
CA HIS A 131 -7.65 1.74 -4.95
C HIS A 131 -6.58 2.80 -5.30
N ILE A 132 -6.09 2.83 -6.54
CA ILE A 132 -5.15 3.86 -6.99
C ILE A 132 -5.84 5.22 -7.07
N GLN A 133 -7.03 5.27 -7.68
CA GLN A 133 -7.80 6.51 -7.84
C GLN A 133 -8.14 7.14 -6.49
N ILE A 134 -8.57 6.34 -5.51
CA ILE A 134 -8.88 6.83 -4.16
C ILE A 134 -7.61 7.37 -3.48
N ILE A 135 -6.46 6.69 -3.59
CA ILE A 135 -5.19 7.18 -3.02
C ILE A 135 -4.80 8.52 -3.66
N MET A 136 -4.88 8.64 -4.98
CA MET A 136 -4.54 9.87 -5.70
C MET A 136 -5.48 11.00 -5.32
N TYR A 137 -6.78 10.74 -5.27
CA TYR A 137 -7.79 11.69 -4.82
C TYR A 137 -7.53 12.14 -3.38
N ALA A 138 -7.31 11.19 -2.47
CA ALA A 138 -7.05 11.46 -1.07
C ALA A 138 -5.84 12.37 -0.83
N ARG A 139 -4.79 12.20 -1.63
CA ARG A 139 -3.58 13.02 -1.54
C ARG A 139 -3.78 14.43 -2.07
N LYS A 140 -4.61 14.59 -3.09
CA LYS A 140 -4.80 15.88 -3.77
C LYS A 140 -5.93 16.71 -3.13
N TYR A 141 -7.04 16.08 -2.80
CA TYR A 141 -8.28 16.78 -2.45
C TYR A 141 -8.81 16.49 -1.04
N CYS A 142 -8.42 15.37 -0.43
CA CYS A 142 -8.95 14.96 0.87
C CYS A 142 -7.80 14.60 1.82
N SER A 143 -7.01 15.63 2.21
CA SER A 143 -5.87 15.44 3.10
C SER A 143 -6.30 15.03 4.52
N ALA A 144 -5.34 14.52 5.32
CA ALA A 144 -5.64 14.08 6.68
C ALA A 144 -5.78 15.26 7.65
N ARG A 145 -5.06 16.37 7.39
CA ARG A 145 -4.92 17.48 8.34
C ARG A 145 -5.72 18.72 7.97
N ASP A 146 -5.86 19.01 6.68
CA ASP A 146 -6.38 20.31 6.24
C ASP A 146 -7.81 20.22 5.68
N CYS A 147 -8.24 19.08 5.19
CA CYS A 147 -9.56 18.96 4.57
C CYS A 147 -10.69 18.79 5.59
N TYR A 148 -10.47 18.11 6.71
CA TYR A 148 -11.51 17.75 7.71
C TYR A 148 -12.86 17.33 7.13
N GLY A 149 -12.92 16.98 5.84
CA GLY A 149 -14.15 16.69 5.11
C GLY A 149 -14.94 17.92 4.63
N LEU A 150 -14.44 19.14 4.87
CA LEU A 150 -15.16 20.40 4.59
C LEU A 150 -14.94 20.94 3.17
N GLU A 151 -13.83 20.60 2.54
CA GLU A 151 -13.41 21.21 1.27
C GLU A 151 -13.50 20.26 0.08
N CYS A 152 -13.41 18.95 0.34
CA CYS A 152 -13.38 17.97 -0.74
C CYS A 152 -14.80 17.72 -1.28
N PRO A 153 -15.03 17.79 -2.60
CA PRO A 153 -16.35 17.66 -3.19
C PRO A 153 -17.09 16.38 -2.79
N ILE A 154 -16.40 15.26 -2.67
CA ILE A 154 -17.03 13.99 -2.26
C ILE A 154 -17.45 14.04 -0.79
N CYS A 155 -16.60 14.56 0.10
CA CYS A 155 -16.94 14.66 1.52
C CYS A 155 -18.13 15.60 1.75
N THR A 156 -18.17 16.73 1.07
CA THR A 156 -19.27 17.72 1.22
C THR A 156 -20.60 17.23 0.70
N SER A 157 -20.59 16.29 -0.26
CA SER A 157 -21.81 15.66 -0.80
C SER A 157 -22.19 14.36 -0.11
N SER A 158 -21.32 13.79 0.77
CA SER A 158 -21.62 12.52 1.43
C SER A 158 -22.51 12.69 2.66
N VAL A 159 -23.51 11.81 2.81
CA VAL A 159 -24.50 11.85 3.91
C VAL A 159 -23.85 11.66 5.29
N SER A 160 -22.77 10.89 5.38
CA SER A 160 -22.09 10.64 6.66
C SER A 160 -21.40 11.87 7.24
N TYR A 161 -21.09 12.85 6.40
CA TYR A 161 -20.45 14.08 6.84
C TYR A 161 -21.41 14.99 7.65
N THR A 162 -22.69 14.96 7.37
CA THR A 162 -23.70 15.72 8.14
C THR A 162 -23.81 15.24 9.59
N HIS A 163 -23.54 13.95 9.87
CA HIS A 163 -23.53 13.40 11.22
C HIS A 163 -22.29 13.80 12.04
N LEU A 164 -21.14 13.99 11.38
CA LEU A 164 -19.91 14.44 12.09
C LEU A 164 -20.03 15.91 12.52
N ARG A 165 -20.70 16.78 11.75
CA ARG A 165 -20.99 18.18 12.14
C ARG A 165 -21.91 18.29 13.34
N ALA A 166 -22.81 17.35 13.56
CA ALA A 166 -23.75 17.39 14.67
C ALA A 166 -23.11 17.10 16.05
N HIS A 167 -21.87 16.64 16.09
CA HIS A 167 -21.13 16.37 17.34
C HIS A 167 -20.05 17.41 17.67
N GLU A 168 -19.88 18.45 16.83
CA GLU A 168 -18.91 19.55 17.06
C GLU A 168 -19.55 20.85 17.53
N THR A 169 -20.86 20.87 17.78
CA THR A 169 -21.61 21.93 18.44
C THR A 169 -22.06 21.49 19.84
#